data_feb758efe02c4b36a47ccafabe018fd6
#
_entry.id   feb758efe02c4b36a47ccafabe018fd6
#
_cell.length_a   1.000
_cell.length_b   1.000
_cell.length_c   1.000
_cell.angle_alpha   90.00
_cell.angle_beta   90.00
_cell.angle_gamma   90.00
#
_symmetry.space_group_name_H-M   'P 1'
#
loop_
_entity.id
_entity.type
_entity.pdbx_description
1 polymer ?
#
loop_
_entity_poly.entity_id
_entity_poly.type
_entity_poly.pdbx_seq_one_letter_code
_entity_poly.pdbx_strand_id
1 'polypeptide(L)'
;MGRRIMNGNKTVVRGQRSGVSKPATGHRPLATDRGFTYIAVMMLVVVMGIALSMTGRYWSTVAKREKEEELLFRGDQIRKGIEQYYKWTAQKHGGQGLYPENLEELLKSKFSMAPKRSLRKIYLDPMTGKADWVIFTDPASKRMMGVRSASNDVPLKVSNFPFIYRDFEGKTKYSDWVFVYRAQPQAPGQPNK
;
A
#
# COMPACT_ATOMS: atom_id res chain seq x y z
N MET A 1 -17.89 -94.78 -73.64
CA MET A 1 -16.63 -94.84 -74.38
C MET A 1 -15.64 -94.02 -73.58
N GLY A 2 -14.80 -94.56 -72.92
CA GLY A 2 -13.38 -94.94 -73.09
C GLY A 2 -12.59 -94.21 -72.03
N ARG A 3 -12.15 -95.03 -71.12
CA ARG A 3 -10.76 -95.32 -70.72
C ARG A 3 -9.98 -94.16 -70.01
N ARG A 4 -9.64 -94.43 -68.74
CA ARG A 4 -8.33 -94.96 -68.25
C ARG A 4 -7.21 -93.90 -68.38
N ILE A 5 -6.34 -93.62 -67.41
CA ILE A 5 -5.42 -94.49 -66.69
C ILE A 5 -4.83 -93.76 -65.48
N MET A 6 -4.52 -94.43 -64.44
CA MET A 6 -3.56 -94.36 -63.36
C MET A 6 -2.24 -93.65 -63.65
N ASN A 7 -1.66 -92.97 -62.67
CA ASN A 7 -0.37 -93.28 -62.01
C ASN A 7 -0.07 -92.17 -60.99
N GLY A 8 0.11 -92.35 -59.82
CA GLY A 8 1.13 -92.98 -59.05
C GLY A 8 2.45 -92.21 -59.08
N ASN A 9 2.72 -91.41 -58.12
CA ASN A 9 4.03 -91.50 -57.52
C ASN A 9 4.16 -90.77 -56.16
N LYS A 10 4.81 -91.44 -55.29
CA LYS A 10 5.25 -91.01 -53.96
C LYS A 10 6.26 -89.89 -54.10
N THR A 11 6.17 -88.92 -53.25
CA THR A 11 7.41 -88.17 -52.82
C THR A 11 7.25 -87.51 -51.46
N VAL A 12 7.92 -88.06 -50.53
CA VAL A 12 8.81 -87.52 -49.53
C VAL A 12 8.30 -86.25 -48.81
N VAL A 13 7.88 -86.53 -47.62
CA VAL A 13 7.71 -85.49 -46.55
C VAL A 13 9.08 -84.94 -46.15
N ARG A 14 9.36 -83.71 -46.49
CA ARG A 14 10.51 -83.00 -45.96
C ARG A 14 10.00 -81.94 -44.99
N GLY A 15 10.24 -82.17 -43.69
CA GLY A 15 9.86 -81.28 -42.63
C GLY A 15 10.40 -79.89 -42.81
N GLN A 16 9.50 -78.95 -42.93
CA GLN A 16 9.81 -77.54 -42.81
C GLN A 16 9.63 -77.16 -41.36
N ARG A 17 10.75 -76.95 -40.73
CA ARG A 17 10.77 -76.26 -39.39
C ARG A 17 10.18 -74.92 -39.56
N SER A 18 9.02 -74.66 -39.01
CA SER A 18 8.45 -73.35 -38.80
C SER A 18 9.31 -72.62 -37.78
N GLY A 19 10.16 -71.72 -38.28
CA GLY A 19 10.83 -70.72 -37.45
C GLY A 19 9.78 -69.80 -36.92
N VAL A 20 9.43 -69.97 -35.65
CA VAL A 20 8.68 -68.98 -34.90
C VAL A 20 9.61 -67.77 -34.70
N SER A 21 9.47 -66.77 -35.55
CA SER A 21 10.06 -65.45 -35.32
C SER A 21 9.34 -64.86 -34.16
N LYS A 22 10.00 -64.83 -33.00
CA LYS A 22 9.60 -64.03 -31.86
C LYS A 22 9.56 -62.58 -32.31
N PRO A 23 8.47 -61.81 -32.09
CA PRO A 23 8.51 -60.37 -32.25
C PRO A 23 9.50 -59.84 -31.23
N ALA A 24 10.55 -59.20 -31.70
CA ALA A 24 11.43 -58.40 -30.86
C ALA A 24 10.61 -57.28 -30.33
N THR A 25 10.10 -57.42 -29.11
CA THR A 25 9.53 -56.32 -28.33
C THR A 25 10.69 -55.41 -28.00
N GLY A 26 10.95 -54.48 -28.93
CA GLY A 26 11.87 -53.38 -28.69
C GLY A 26 11.27 -52.53 -27.61
N HIS A 27 11.60 -52.83 -26.38
CA HIS A 27 11.48 -51.84 -25.31
C HIS A 27 12.45 -50.70 -25.67
N ARG A 28 11.92 -49.67 -26.35
CA ARG A 28 12.59 -48.37 -26.35
C ARG A 28 12.71 -48.00 -24.88
N PRO A 29 13.92 -47.89 -24.33
CA PRO A 29 14.07 -47.23 -23.04
C PRO A 29 13.53 -45.82 -23.25
N LEU A 30 12.44 -45.48 -22.57
CA LEU A 30 12.06 -44.10 -22.38
C LEU A 30 13.29 -43.47 -21.72
N ALA A 31 14.12 -42.79 -22.50
CA ALA A 31 15.15 -41.93 -21.98
C ALA A 31 14.40 -40.89 -21.17
N THR A 32 14.28 -41.15 -19.88
CA THR A 32 13.75 -40.23 -18.93
C THR A 32 14.83 -39.14 -18.85
N ASP A 33 14.62 -38.06 -19.57
CA ASP A 33 15.43 -36.85 -19.48
C ASP A 33 15.26 -36.26 -18.08
N ARG A 34 15.76 -36.98 -17.06
CA ARG A 34 15.71 -36.56 -15.64
C ARG A 34 16.51 -35.31 -15.39
N GLY A 35 17.46 -34.97 -16.26
CA GLY A 35 18.25 -33.77 -16.17
C GLY A 35 17.48 -32.50 -16.54
N PHE A 36 16.60 -32.57 -17.53
CA PHE A 36 15.83 -31.41 -18.01
C PHE A 36 14.78 -30.95 -16.98
N THR A 37 14.11 -31.87 -16.30
CA THR A 37 13.13 -31.56 -15.25
C THR A 37 13.80 -30.88 -14.06
N TYR A 38 14.99 -31.28 -13.65
CA TYR A 38 15.73 -30.63 -12.56
C TYR A 38 16.11 -29.20 -12.90
N ILE A 39 16.64 -28.96 -14.09
CA ILE A 39 16.98 -27.61 -14.57
C ILE A 39 15.72 -26.75 -14.67
N ALA A 40 14.61 -27.29 -15.18
CA ALA A 40 13.34 -26.60 -15.27
C ALA A 40 12.80 -26.20 -13.88
N VAL A 41 12.88 -27.08 -12.89
CA VAL A 41 12.47 -26.78 -11.52
C VAL A 41 13.38 -25.74 -10.90
N MET A 42 14.70 -25.82 -11.10
CA MET A 42 15.64 -24.80 -10.64
C MET A 42 15.35 -23.42 -11.25
N MET A 43 15.10 -23.37 -12.56
CA MET A 43 14.68 -22.15 -13.24
C MET A 43 13.37 -21.60 -12.68
N LEU A 44 12.38 -22.47 -12.44
CA LEU A 44 11.10 -22.07 -11.85
C LEU A 44 11.30 -21.44 -10.47
N VAL A 45 12.12 -22.04 -9.60
CA VAL A 45 12.41 -21.51 -8.27
C VAL A 45 13.08 -20.14 -8.35
N VAL A 46 14.05 -19.96 -9.26
CA VAL A 46 14.71 -18.67 -9.48
C VAL A 46 13.71 -17.62 -9.95
N VAL A 47 12.87 -17.94 -10.93
CA VAL A 47 11.84 -17.02 -11.44
C VAL A 47 10.84 -16.65 -10.33
N MET A 48 10.38 -17.63 -9.54
CA MET A 48 9.52 -17.37 -8.38
C MET A 48 10.21 -16.48 -7.35
N GLY A 49 11.48 -16.69 -7.06
CA GLY A 49 12.25 -15.85 -6.14
C GLY A 49 12.33 -14.39 -6.60
N ILE A 50 12.58 -14.16 -7.88
CA ILE A 50 12.60 -12.81 -8.47
C ILE A 50 11.20 -12.18 -8.41
N ALA A 51 10.16 -12.92 -8.78
CA ALA A 51 8.78 -12.44 -8.75
C ALA A 51 8.34 -12.02 -7.34
N LEU A 52 8.64 -12.84 -6.33
CA LEU A 52 8.34 -12.54 -4.92
C LEU A 52 9.11 -11.30 -4.42
N SER A 53 10.36 -11.13 -4.85
CA SER A 53 11.18 -9.97 -4.47
C SER A 53 10.59 -8.64 -4.99
N MET A 54 10.03 -8.63 -6.19
CA MET A 54 9.37 -7.44 -6.77
C MET A 54 8.07 -7.09 -6.05
N THR A 55 7.30 -8.08 -5.62
CA THR A 55 6.03 -7.89 -4.92
C THR A 55 6.20 -7.13 -3.61
N GLY A 56 7.23 -7.43 -2.83
CA GLY A 56 7.48 -6.76 -1.55
C GLY A 56 7.69 -5.25 -1.69
N ARG A 57 8.39 -4.80 -2.72
CA ARG A 57 8.63 -3.36 -2.98
C ARG A 57 7.34 -2.63 -3.38
N TYR A 58 6.50 -3.27 -4.16
CA TYR A 58 5.21 -2.69 -4.56
C TYR A 58 4.32 -2.45 -3.35
N TRP A 59 4.16 -3.44 -2.47
CA TRP A 59 3.35 -3.32 -1.25
C TRP A 59 3.85 -2.22 -0.32
N SER A 60 5.16 -2.07 -0.15
CA SER A 60 5.72 -1.01 0.70
C SER A 60 5.41 0.39 0.17
N THR A 61 5.45 0.56 -1.16
CA THR A 61 5.12 1.85 -1.79
C THR A 61 3.64 2.18 -1.68
N VAL A 62 2.75 1.19 -1.89
CA VAL A 62 1.29 1.37 -1.72
C VAL A 62 0.96 1.74 -0.28
N ALA A 63 1.47 0.97 0.69
CA ALA A 63 1.26 1.25 2.11
C ALA A 63 1.78 2.65 2.52
N LYS A 64 2.88 3.10 1.93
CA LYS A 64 3.41 4.44 2.19
C LYS A 64 2.49 5.53 1.63
N ARG A 65 1.91 5.34 0.44
CA ARG A 65 0.93 6.27 -0.14
C ARG A 65 -0.34 6.38 0.71
N GLU A 66 -0.86 5.26 1.17
CA GLU A 66 -2.03 5.24 2.06
C GLU A 66 -1.75 6.01 3.36
N LYS A 67 -0.55 5.82 3.94
CA LYS A 67 -0.14 6.59 5.12
C LYS A 67 -0.01 8.09 4.84
N GLU A 68 0.45 8.50 3.66
CA GLU A 68 0.51 9.91 3.25
C GLU A 68 -0.88 10.55 3.14
N GLU A 69 -1.82 9.84 2.50
CA GLU A 69 -3.20 10.32 2.41
C GLU A 69 -3.84 10.44 3.80
N GLU A 70 -3.58 9.47 4.65
CA GLU A 70 -4.05 9.50 6.02
C GLU A 70 -3.38 10.60 6.85
N LEU A 71 -2.10 10.90 6.62
CA LEU A 71 -1.38 12.01 7.25
C LEU A 71 -2.02 13.35 6.87
N LEU A 72 -2.30 13.55 5.59
CA LEU A 72 -2.98 14.76 5.10
C LEU A 72 -4.38 14.89 5.71
N PHE A 73 -5.14 13.79 5.75
CA PHE A 73 -6.48 13.78 6.33
C PHE A 73 -6.45 14.10 7.83
N ARG A 74 -5.62 13.38 8.61
CA ARG A 74 -5.56 13.56 10.07
C ARG A 74 -5.00 14.92 10.45
N GLY A 75 -3.96 15.39 9.75
CA GLY A 75 -3.40 16.72 9.94
C GLY A 75 -4.42 17.83 9.66
N ASP A 76 -5.22 17.68 8.58
CA ASP A 76 -6.30 18.61 8.26
C ASP A 76 -7.42 18.59 9.30
N GLN A 77 -7.77 17.43 9.86
CA GLN A 77 -8.75 17.34 10.95
C GLN A 77 -8.29 18.09 12.19
N ILE A 78 -7.01 17.99 12.55
CA ILE A 78 -6.44 18.72 13.70
C ILE A 78 -6.43 20.23 13.38
N ARG A 79 -5.98 20.63 12.18
CA ARG A 79 -6.02 22.04 11.75
C ARG A 79 -7.42 22.63 11.80
N LYS A 80 -8.43 21.91 11.30
CA LYS A 80 -9.84 22.31 11.38
C LYS A 80 -10.35 22.37 12.81
N GLY A 81 -9.89 21.47 13.67
CA GLY A 81 -10.18 21.51 15.11
C GLY A 81 -9.65 22.79 15.76
N ILE A 82 -8.41 23.19 15.43
CA ILE A 82 -7.81 24.45 15.90
C ILE A 82 -8.59 25.67 15.36
N GLU A 83 -8.96 25.65 14.08
CA GLU A 83 -9.78 26.69 13.46
C GLU A 83 -11.14 26.85 14.17
N GLN A 84 -11.83 25.76 14.45
CA GLN A 84 -13.10 25.78 15.17
C GLN A 84 -12.95 26.33 16.59
N TYR A 85 -11.92 25.90 17.29
CA TYR A 85 -11.62 26.39 18.63
C TYR A 85 -11.34 27.90 18.64
N TYR A 86 -10.52 28.37 17.71
CA TYR A 86 -10.19 29.77 17.56
C TYR A 86 -11.45 30.63 17.25
N LYS A 87 -12.25 30.22 16.28
CA LYS A 87 -13.49 30.90 15.92
C LYS A 87 -14.47 30.99 17.09
N TRP A 88 -14.58 29.88 17.83
CA TRP A 88 -15.47 29.84 19.00
C TRP A 88 -14.98 30.73 20.13
N THR A 89 -13.68 30.79 20.42
CA THR A 89 -13.11 31.70 21.42
C THR A 89 -13.24 33.15 21.00
N ALA A 90 -13.09 33.44 19.71
CA ALA A 90 -13.29 34.78 19.16
C ALA A 90 -14.72 35.32 19.39
N GLN A 91 -15.73 34.45 19.20
CA GLN A 91 -17.13 34.84 19.49
C GLN A 91 -17.36 35.17 20.97
N LYS A 92 -16.64 34.52 21.88
CA LYS A 92 -16.78 34.80 23.33
C LYS A 92 -15.98 36.00 23.82
N HIS A 93 -14.86 36.32 23.17
CA HIS A 93 -13.93 37.37 23.61
C HIS A 93 -13.95 38.62 22.72
N GLY A 94 -15.11 38.93 22.10
CA GLY A 94 -15.27 40.18 21.38
C GLY A 94 -14.47 40.30 20.08
N GLY A 95 -14.25 39.16 19.39
CA GLY A 95 -13.62 39.14 18.07
C GLY A 95 -12.17 38.65 18.07
N GLN A 96 -11.49 38.62 19.21
CA GLN A 96 -10.12 38.09 19.29
C GLN A 96 -10.14 36.62 19.75
N GLY A 97 -9.79 35.72 18.85
CA GLY A 97 -9.72 34.26 19.14
C GLY A 97 -8.46 33.88 19.91
N LEU A 98 -8.58 32.83 20.68
CA LEU A 98 -7.44 32.23 21.37
C LEU A 98 -7.11 30.87 20.74
N TYR A 99 -5.82 30.63 20.57
CA TYR A 99 -5.35 29.31 20.20
C TYR A 99 -5.39 28.35 21.40
N PRO A 100 -5.58 27.03 21.20
CA PRO A 100 -5.51 26.06 22.29
C PRO A 100 -4.08 25.91 22.82
N GLU A 101 -3.93 25.45 24.05
CA GLU A 101 -2.62 25.19 24.66
C GLU A 101 -2.04 23.83 24.22
N ASN A 102 -2.93 22.84 24.07
CA ASN A 102 -2.57 21.47 23.71
C ASN A 102 -3.69 20.78 22.93
N LEU A 103 -3.41 19.58 22.40
CA LEU A 103 -4.39 18.77 21.66
C LEU A 103 -5.57 18.31 22.52
N GLU A 104 -5.37 18.13 23.82
CA GLU A 104 -6.41 17.69 24.74
C GLU A 104 -7.50 18.73 24.93
N GLU A 105 -7.14 20.02 24.85
CA GLU A 105 -8.08 21.12 24.94
C GLU A 105 -9.07 21.16 23.77
N LEU A 106 -8.69 20.61 22.62
CA LEU A 106 -9.59 20.42 21.47
C LEU A 106 -10.66 19.34 21.71
N LEU A 107 -10.39 18.39 22.60
CA LEU A 107 -11.37 17.35 22.99
C LEU A 107 -12.40 17.86 23.97
N LYS A 108 -11.97 18.73 24.89
CA LYS A 108 -12.79 19.30 25.95
C LYS A 108 -12.41 20.76 26.15
N SER A 109 -13.21 21.66 25.63
CA SER A 109 -12.96 23.09 25.87
C SER A 109 -13.16 23.42 27.36
N LYS A 110 -12.14 23.98 27.98
CA LYS A 110 -12.17 24.45 29.38
C LYS A 110 -13.14 25.65 29.58
N PHE A 111 -13.51 26.32 28.51
CA PHE A 111 -14.25 27.60 28.55
C PHE A 111 -15.78 27.47 28.36
N SER A 112 -16.35 26.24 28.35
CA SER A 112 -17.78 26.10 28.09
C SER A 112 -18.46 25.23 29.16
N MET A 113 -19.58 25.73 29.69
CA MET A 113 -20.50 24.91 30.50
C MET A 113 -21.12 23.75 29.71
N ALA A 114 -21.24 23.87 28.37
CA ALA A 114 -21.55 22.76 27.47
C ALA A 114 -20.26 22.36 26.75
N PRO A 115 -19.79 21.11 26.86
CA PRO A 115 -18.53 20.68 26.28
C PRO A 115 -18.63 20.70 24.75
N LYS A 116 -18.22 21.80 24.13
CA LYS A 116 -18.10 21.90 22.69
C LYS A 116 -16.79 21.24 22.28
N ARG A 117 -16.88 20.11 21.62
CA ARG A 117 -15.73 19.37 21.13
C ARG A 117 -15.34 19.91 19.75
N SER A 118 -14.12 20.42 19.61
CA SER A 118 -13.56 20.83 18.32
C SER A 118 -12.87 19.64 17.62
N LEU A 119 -12.50 18.61 18.37
CA LEU A 119 -11.93 17.37 17.84
C LEU A 119 -12.64 16.15 18.48
N ARG A 120 -12.90 15.13 17.68
CA ARG A 120 -13.59 13.91 18.19
C ARG A 120 -12.67 13.00 18.99
N LYS A 121 -11.40 12.88 18.57
CA LYS A 121 -10.35 12.07 19.21
C LYS A 121 -8.99 12.63 18.87
N ILE A 122 -7.99 12.32 19.67
CA ILE A 122 -6.59 12.55 19.28
C ILE A 122 -6.23 11.49 18.25
N TYR A 123 -5.83 11.94 17.06
CA TYR A 123 -5.39 11.06 15.98
C TYR A 123 -3.93 10.67 16.22
N LEU A 124 -3.60 9.41 15.92
CA LEU A 124 -2.21 8.96 15.85
C LEU A 124 -1.56 9.49 14.57
N ASP A 125 -0.28 9.80 14.62
CA ASP A 125 0.51 10.09 13.43
C ASP A 125 0.66 8.80 12.61
N PRO A 126 0.18 8.72 11.36
CA PRO A 126 0.25 7.50 10.56
C PRO A 126 1.67 7.13 10.15
N MET A 127 2.62 8.09 10.19
CA MET A 127 4.02 7.83 9.86
C MET A 127 4.74 7.11 10.99
N THR A 128 4.54 7.56 12.24
CA THR A 128 5.18 6.99 13.42
C THR A 128 4.33 5.89 14.09
N GLY A 129 3.01 5.88 13.83
CA GLY A 129 2.05 5.01 14.50
C GLY A 129 1.74 5.41 15.95
N LYS A 130 2.21 6.57 16.40
CA LYS A 130 2.08 7.07 17.77
C LYS A 130 1.33 8.40 17.82
N ALA A 131 0.91 8.83 19.01
CA ALA A 131 0.31 10.15 19.23
C ALA A 131 1.40 11.19 19.55
N ASP A 132 2.45 11.22 18.73
CA ASP A 132 3.67 12.02 18.92
C ASP A 132 3.75 13.22 17.97
N TRP A 133 2.62 13.84 17.68
CA TRP A 133 2.58 15.05 16.89
C TRP A 133 3.45 16.15 17.50
N VAL A 134 4.30 16.74 16.67
CA VAL A 134 5.10 17.89 17.08
C VAL A 134 4.24 19.14 16.95
N ILE A 135 4.05 19.82 18.09
CA ILE A 135 3.22 21.03 18.17
C ILE A 135 3.96 22.20 17.52
N PHE A 136 3.26 22.91 16.65
CA PHE A 136 3.72 24.16 16.08
C PHE A 136 3.05 25.31 16.82
N THR A 137 3.87 26.11 17.51
CA THR A 137 3.39 27.19 18.41
C THR A 137 3.48 28.55 17.76
N ASP A 138 2.54 29.42 18.13
CA ASP A 138 2.58 30.85 17.80
C ASP A 138 3.70 31.53 18.58
N PRO A 139 4.59 32.29 17.92
CA PRO A 139 5.70 32.99 18.59
C PRO A 139 5.25 33.98 19.67
N ALA A 140 4.10 34.64 19.47
CA ALA A 140 3.60 35.67 20.38
C ALA A 140 2.89 35.06 21.60
N SER A 141 1.94 34.16 21.39
CA SER A 141 1.10 33.61 22.46
C SER A 141 1.63 32.33 23.09
N LYS A 142 2.65 31.68 22.46
CA LYS A 142 3.19 30.37 22.85
C LYS A 142 2.13 29.24 22.82
N ARG A 143 0.99 29.49 22.17
CA ARG A 143 -0.12 28.57 22.04
C ARG A 143 -0.02 27.78 20.73
N MET A 144 -0.72 26.67 20.65
CA MET A 144 -0.67 25.72 19.53
C MET A 144 -1.43 26.27 18.31
N MET A 145 -0.70 26.66 17.25
CA MET A 145 -1.25 27.07 15.95
C MET A 145 -1.47 25.89 15.01
N GLY A 146 -0.74 24.81 15.20
CA GLY A 146 -0.74 23.69 14.27
C GLY A 146 0.04 22.49 14.79
N VAL A 147 0.14 21.48 13.93
CA VAL A 147 0.91 20.26 14.20
C VAL A 147 1.71 19.84 12.97
N ARG A 148 2.71 19.03 13.19
CA ARG A 148 3.48 18.35 12.13
C ARG A 148 3.82 16.93 12.56
N SER A 149 4.12 16.06 11.58
CA SER A 149 4.63 14.73 11.88
C SER A 149 6.02 14.79 12.53
N ALA A 150 6.30 13.83 13.41
CA ALA A 150 7.63 13.64 13.95
C ALA A 150 8.57 12.88 12.99
N SER A 151 8.05 12.30 11.90
CA SER A 151 8.84 11.53 10.94
C SER A 151 9.71 12.42 10.06
N ASN A 152 10.99 12.03 9.92
CA ASN A 152 11.94 12.65 9.00
C ASN A 152 12.08 11.90 7.68
N ASP A 153 11.22 10.93 7.41
CA ASP A 153 11.23 10.18 6.15
C ASP A 153 10.90 11.08 4.95
N VAL A 154 11.38 10.65 3.79
CA VAL A 154 11.16 11.36 2.53
C VAL A 154 9.76 11.06 1.99
N PRO A 155 8.95 12.09 1.66
CA PRO A 155 7.63 11.91 1.06
C PRO A 155 7.70 11.30 -0.35
N LEU A 156 6.67 10.52 -0.72
CA LEU A 156 6.45 10.10 -2.10
C LEU A 156 5.70 11.18 -2.90
N LYS A 157 4.77 11.88 -2.24
CA LYS A 157 4.02 12.96 -2.86
C LYS A 157 4.83 14.25 -2.84
N VAL A 158 5.22 14.72 -4.02
CA VAL A 158 6.04 15.94 -4.19
C VAL A 158 5.27 17.11 -4.77
N SER A 159 4.08 16.87 -5.35
CA SER A 159 3.27 17.89 -6.03
C SER A 159 1.79 17.56 -5.99
N ASN A 160 0.95 18.45 -6.55
CA ASN A 160 -0.49 18.30 -6.62
C ASN A 160 -1.16 18.25 -5.22
N PHE A 161 -0.77 19.19 -4.37
CA PHE A 161 -1.44 19.41 -3.09
C PHE A 161 -2.65 20.33 -3.26
N PRO A 162 -3.67 20.21 -2.38
CA PRO A 162 -4.73 21.21 -2.28
C PRO A 162 -4.15 22.61 -2.05
N PHE A 163 -4.85 23.64 -2.50
CA PHE A 163 -4.39 25.04 -2.42
C PHE A 163 -3.87 25.45 -1.02
N ILE A 164 -4.53 24.96 0.02
CA ILE A 164 -4.19 25.25 1.42
C ILE A 164 -2.86 24.62 1.87
N TYR A 165 -2.35 23.62 1.13
CA TYR A 165 -1.14 22.86 1.42
C TYR A 165 -0.09 22.98 0.30
N ARG A 166 -0.16 24.02 -0.52
CA ARG A 166 0.86 24.29 -1.56
C ARG A 166 2.26 24.43 -0.99
N ASP A 167 2.39 24.90 0.24
CA ASP A 167 3.66 25.02 0.94
C ASP A 167 4.34 23.65 1.20
N PHE A 168 3.64 22.54 0.98
CA PHE A 168 4.21 21.18 1.09
C PHE A 168 4.95 20.77 -0.18
N GLU A 169 4.74 21.44 -1.31
CA GLU A 169 5.43 21.15 -2.56
C GLU A 169 6.93 21.35 -2.41
N GLY A 170 7.70 20.36 -2.88
CA GLY A 170 9.15 20.39 -2.80
C GLY A 170 9.75 20.12 -1.41
N LYS A 171 8.94 19.85 -0.39
CA LYS A 171 9.44 19.46 0.92
C LYS A 171 10.03 18.05 0.88
N THR A 172 11.15 17.89 1.57
CA THR A 172 11.92 16.63 1.55
C THR A 172 11.63 15.72 2.74
N LYS A 173 10.88 16.19 3.73
CA LYS A 173 10.56 15.44 4.95
C LYS A 173 9.11 15.64 5.36
N TYR A 174 8.49 14.61 5.96
CA TYR A 174 7.15 14.77 6.54
C TYR A 174 7.11 15.76 7.70
N SER A 175 8.22 15.91 8.43
CA SER A 175 8.35 16.93 9.48
C SER A 175 8.25 18.38 8.97
N ASP A 176 8.40 18.59 7.66
CA ASP A 176 8.24 19.92 7.05
C ASP A 176 6.78 20.21 6.63
N TRP A 177 5.89 19.20 6.69
CA TRP A 177 4.47 19.37 6.41
C TRP A 177 3.76 19.88 7.66
N VAL A 178 3.63 21.19 7.76
CA VAL A 178 3.04 21.85 8.92
C VAL A 178 1.57 22.16 8.68
N PHE A 179 0.69 21.47 9.40
CA PHE A 179 -0.76 21.68 9.36
C PHE A 179 -1.11 22.83 10.31
N VAL A 180 -1.07 24.06 9.82
CA VAL A 180 -1.25 25.27 10.62
C VAL A 180 -2.55 25.98 10.24
N TYR A 181 -3.24 26.48 11.24
CA TYR A 181 -4.29 27.49 11.09
C TYR A 181 -3.75 28.86 11.43
N ARG A 182 -3.73 29.76 10.45
CA ARG A 182 -3.38 31.17 10.65
C ARG A 182 -4.67 32.00 10.61
N ALA A 183 -5.01 32.60 11.73
CA ALA A 183 -6.11 33.56 11.75
C ALA A 183 -5.76 34.72 10.84
N GLN A 184 -6.60 34.99 9.86
CA GLN A 184 -6.49 36.26 9.11
C GLN A 184 -6.89 37.40 10.05
N PRO A 185 -6.13 38.49 10.10
CA PRO A 185 -6.59 39.69 10.80
C PRO A 185 -7.93 40.09 10.19
N GLN A 186 -9.00 40.01 10.97
CA GLN A 186 -10.28 40.56 10.52
C GLN A 186 -10.09 42.05 10.39
N ALA A 187 -10.29 42.58 9.19
CA ALA A 187 -10.47 44.01 9.01
C ALA A 187 -11.66 44.45 9.89
N PRO A 188 -11.49 45.50 10.73
CA PRO A 188 -12.59 45.95 11.59
C PRO A 188 -13.76 46.37 10.70
N GLY A 189 -14.89 45.66 10.79
CA GLY A 189 -16.13 46.08 10.12
C GLY A 189 -16.81 45.14 9.15
N GLN A 190 -16.35 43.87 8.95
CA GLN A 190 -17.11 42.92 8.15
C GLN A 190 -17.98 41.99 9.03
N PRO A 191 -19.34 42.07 8.89
CA PRO A 191 -20.22 41.13 9.57
C PRO A 191 -20.04 39.72 8.98
N ASN A 192 -19.99 38.70 9.86
CA ASN A 192 -19.97 37.32 9.49
C ASN A 192 -21.15 37.00 8.57
N LYS A 193 -20.85 36.55 7.35
CA LYS A 193 -21.81 35.87 6.48
C LYS A 193 -21.94 34.39 6.84
#